data_4bb3dbebbbc3474e3833df9c3ea1835e
#
_entry.id   4bb3dbebbbc3474e3833df9c3ea1835e
#
_cell.length_a   1.000
_cell.length_b   1.000
_cell.length_c   1.000
_cell.angle_alpha   90.00
_cell.angle_beta   90.00
_cell.angle_gamma   90.00
#
_symmetry.space_group_name_H-M   'P 1'
#
loop_
_entity.id
_entity.type
_entity.pdbx_description
1 polymer ?
#
loop_
_entity_poly.entity_id
_entity_poly.type
_entity_poly.pdbx_seq_one_letter_code
_entity_poly.pdbx_strand_id
1 'polypeptide(L)'
;AEWYDIETPMAPLVGKISAMSLNHHSNRDATNKNFLDVLDPKVVVAQSWSPDHPGPEVGQRLLSKNVGTQNRDIFMTYYHDETGIGIGPWFSRGIKAKEGHIVIRVYPDGKYDVFVLDARKSNLTIVKKFGPYVSE
;
A
#
# COMPACT_ATOMS: atom_id res chain seq x y z
N ALA A 1 10.17 11.36 -7.74
CA ALA A 1 10.78 12.16 -8.80
C ALA A 1 12.06 12.78 -8.28
N GLU A 2 13.19 12.46 -8.89
CA GLU A 2 14.51 12.92 -8.44
C GLU A 2 14.67 14.44 -8.54
N TRP A 3 13.98 15.06 -9.47
CA TRP A 3 14.09 16.50 -9.73
C TRP A 3 13.28 17.37 -8.75
N TYR A 4 12.20 16.80 -8.21
CA TYR A 4 11.30 17.51 -7.31
C TYR A 4 10.85 16.57 -6.19
N ASP A 5 11.82 16.07 -5.42
CA ASP A 5 11.50 15.23 -4.26
C ASP A 5 10.80 16.07 -3.19
N ILE A 6 9.49 16.02 -3.19
CA ILE A 6 8.66 16.64 -2.15
C ILE A 6 8.39 15.70 -0.98
N GLU A 7 8.55 14.39 -1.19
CA GLU A 7 8.25 13.40 -0.15
C GLU A 7 9.21 13.50 1.03
N THR A 8 10.51 13.64 0.76
CA THR A 8 11.53 13.74 1.82
C THR A 8 11.30 14.94 2.74
N PRO A 9 11.13 16.19 2.24
CA PRO A 9 10.87 17.33 3.12
C PRO A 9 9.49 17.31 3.76
N MET A 10 8.50 16.67 3.14
CA MET A 10 7.16 16.56 3.73
C MET A 10 7.07 15.50 4.83
N ALA A 11 7.86 14.44 4.76
CA ALA A 11 7.77 13.32 5.68
C ALA A 11 7.78 13.74 7.17
N PRO A 12 8.71 14.57 7.65
CA PRO A 12 8.71 14.99 9.06
C PRO A 12 7.54 15.88 9.43
N LEU A 13 6.91 16.56 8.47
CA LEU A 13 5.73 17.37 8.72
C LEU A 13 4.47 16.52 8.89
N VAL A 14 4.40 15.39 8.21
CA VAL A 14 3.31 14.41 8.34
C VAL A 14 3.49 13.56 9.59
N GLY A 15 4.69 13.06 9.81
CA GLY A 15 5.01 12.15 10.90
C GLY A 15 4.48 10.73 10.67
N LYS A 16 4.47 9.93 11.75
CA LYS A 16 4.01 8.54 11.71
C LYS A 16 2.50 8.44 11.45
N ILE A 17 2.11 7.51 10.58
CA ILE A 17 0.71 7.23 10.23
C ILE A 17 0.42 5.74 10.27
N SER A 18 -0.84 5.38 10.40
CA SER A 18 -1.26 3.97 10.48
C SER A 18 -1.54 3.35 9.12
N ALA A 19 -2.08 4.13 8.20
CA ALA A 19 -2.42 3.67 6.85
C ALA A 19 -2.24 4.79 5.83
N MET A 20 -1.91 4.43 4.58
CA MET A 20 -1.79 5.39 3.49
C MET A 20 -2.13 4.78 2.13
N SER A 21 -2.58 5.63 1.23
CA SER A 21 -2.56 5.35 -0.20
C SER A 21 -1.18 5.68 -0.76
N LEU A 22 -0.65 4.80 -1.60
CA LEU A 22 0.68 5.02 -2.19
C LEU A 22 0.64 6.11 -3.26
N ASN A 23 1.67 6.94 -3.27
CA ASN A 23 1.80 8.02 -4.24
C ASN A 23 1.98 7.47 -5.65
N HIS A 24 1.48 8.20 -6.65
CA HIS A 24 1.61 7.90 -8.08
C HIS A 24 1.33 6.42 -8.41
N HIS A 25 0.24 5.87 -7.85
CA HIS A 25 -0.20 4.47 -8.06
C HIS A 25 0.88 3.43 -7.73
N SER A 26 1.83 3.75 -6.87
CA SER A 26 3.03 2.96 -6.55
C SER A 26 4.04 2.84 -7.71
N ASN A 27 4.02 3.77 -8.65
CA ASN A 27 5.03 3.80 -9.71
C ASN A 27 6.43 4.09 -9.13
N ARG A 28 7.48 3.70 -9.87
CA ARG A 28 8.89 3.71 -9.44
C ARG A 28 9.40 5.08 -8.96
N ASP A 29 8.81 6.17 -9.43
CA ASP A 29 9.23 7.54 -9.17
C ASP A 29 8.65 8.14 -7.88
N ALA A 30 7.95 7.34 -7.09
CA ALA A 30 7.26 7.80 -5.89
C ALA A 30 7.43 6.84 -4.71
N THR A 31 6.96 7.24 -3.54
CA THR A 31 7.02 6.47 -2.30
C THR A 31 8.46 6.09 -1.95
N ASN A 32 9.30 7.12 -1.76
CA ASN A 32 10.71 6.93 -1.51
C ASN A 32 10.98 6.35 -0.11
N LYS A 33 12.23 5.89 0.09
CA LYS A 33 12.63 5.26 1.34
C LYS A 33 12.47 6.19 2.55
N ASN A 34 12.88 7.45 2.45
CA ASN A 34 12.80 8.41 3.55
C ASN A 34 11.36 8.66 3.97
N PHE A 35 10.47 8.77 3.01
CA PHE A 35 9.03 8.93 3.25
C PHE A 35 8.46 7.73 4.00
N LEU A 36 8.77 6.51 3.54
CA LEU A 36 8.33 5.28 4.21
C LEU A 36 8.96 5.08 5.59
N ASP A 37 10.22 5.45 5.77
CA ASP A 37 10.90 5.35 7.08
C ASP A 37 10.21 6.23 8.13
N VAL A 38 9.84 7.45 7.76
CA VAL A 38 9.24 8.41 8.70
C VAL A 38 7.77 8.12 8.95
N LEU A 39 7.00 7.89 7.89
CA LEU A 39 5.57 7.63 8.00
C LEU A 39 5.26 6.25 8.58
N ASP A 40 6.09 5.27 8.26
CA ASP A 40 6.06 3.90 8.78
C ASP A 40 4.64 3.28 8.87
N PRO A 41 3.86 3.29 7.77
CA PRO A 41 2.48 2.81 7.80
C PRO A 41 2.41 1.29 7.95
N LYS A 42 1.44 0.81 8.72
CA LYS A 42 1.13 -0.63 8.81
C LYS A 42 0.35 -1.11 7.57
N VAL A 43 -0.56 -0.29 7.08
CA VAL A 43 -1.40 -0.60 5.93
C VAL A 43 -1.08 0.35 4.79
N VAL A 44 -0.84 -0.20 3.61
CA VAL A 44 -0.65 0.58 2.38
C VAL A 44 -1.61 0.10 1.30
N VAL A 45 -2.20 1.05 0.60
CA VAL A 45 -3.13 0.79 -0.50
C VAL A 45 -2.52 1.32 -1.80
N ALA A 46 -2.34 0.44 -2.78
CA ALA A 46 -1.95 0.81 -4.12
C ALA A 46 -3.18 0.87 -5.02
N GLN A 47 -3.51 2.06 -5.49
CA GLN A 47 -4.56 2.28 -6.49
C GLN A 47 -3.97 2.02 -7.88
N SER A 48 -3.87 0.76 -8.25
CA SER A 48 -3.09 0.30 -9.41
C SER A 48 -3.98 -0.33 -10.47
N TRP A 49 -3.50 -0.30 -11.72
CA TRP A 49 -4.16 -0.95 -12.87
C TRP A 49 -3.19 -1.32 -13.99
N SER A 50 -2.00 -0.75 -13.99
CA SER A 50 -1.00 -0.89 -15.07
C SER A 50 0.08 -1.89 -14.70
N PRO A 51 0.78 -2.50 -15.69
CA PRO A 51 1.89 -3.42 -15.44
C PRO A 51 3.06 -2.83 -14.64
N ASP A 52 3.25 -1.52 -14.67
CA ASP A 52 4.29 -0.81 -13.92
C ASP A 52 3.84 -0.35 -12.52
N HIS A 53 2.73 -0.84 -12.04
CA HIS A 53 2.19 -0.61 -10.70
C HIS A 53 2.18 -1.91 -9.86
N PRO A 54 3.06 -2.04 -8.87
CA PRO A 54 4.12 -1.13 -8.48
C PRO A 54 5.36 -1.24 -9.37
N GLY A 55 6.21 -0.22 -9.34
CA GLY A 55 7.59 -0.39 -9.80
C GLY A 55 8.33 -1.39 -8.89
N PRO A 56 9.29 -2.19 -9.44
CA PRO A 56 10.01 -3.18 -8.63
C PRO A 56 10.69 -2.58 -7.41
N GLU A 57 11.23 -1.38 -7.54
CA GLU A 57 11.91 -0.67 -6.46
C GLU A 57 10.96 -0.31 -5.31
N VAL A 58 9.73 0.09 -5.65
CA VAL A 58 8.69 0.38 -4.65
C VAL A 58 8.28 -0.91 -3.94
N GLY A 59 8.09 -2.00 -4.67
CA GLY A 59 7.78 -3.30 -4.10
C GLY A 59 8.86 -3.77 -3.12
N GLN A 60 10.12 -3.59 -3.48
CA GLN A 60 11.25 -3.92 -2.60
C GLN A 60 11.24 -3.08 -1.33
N ARG A 61 11.02 -1.77 -1.42
CA ARG A 61 10.93 -0.90 -0.24
C ARG A 61 9.78 -1.29 0.66
N LEU A 62 8.61 -1.59 0.09
CA LEU A 62 7.42 -1.94 0.87
C LEU A 62 7.59 -3.22 1.69
N LEU A 63 8.30 -4.21 1.16
CA LEU A 63 8.54 -5.49 1.83
C LEU A 63 9.86 -5.56 2.59
N SER A 64 10.70 -4.52 2.49
CA SER A 64 12.00 -4.49 3.17
C SER A 64 11.84 -4.34 4.67
N LYS A 65 12.57 -5.17 5.42
CA LYS A 65 12.68 -5.06 6.88
C LYS A 65 13.58 -3.89 7.32
N ASN A 66 14.30 -3.29 6.37
CA ASN A 66 15.20 -2.16 6.62
C ASN A 66 14.57 -0.81 6.32
N VAL A 67 13.28 -0.79 5.99
CA VAL A 67 12.51 0.43 5.72
C VAL A 67 11.37 0.50 6.72
N GLY A 68 11.41 1.51 7.60
CA GLY A 68 10.50 1.60 8.73
C GLY A 68 10.78 0.55 9.81
N THR A 69 9.87 0.39 10.74
CA THR A 69 10.03 -0.48 11.92
C THR A 69 9.11 -1.69 11.91
N GLN A 70 8.17 -1.77 10.97
CA GLN A 70 7.16 -2.83 10.96
C GLN A 70 6.95 -3.41 9.55
N ASN A 71 6.45 -4.66 9.52
CA ASN A 71 5.98 -5.26 8.28
C ASN A 71 4.69 -4.58 7.84
N ARG A 72 4.59 -4.30 6.54
CA ARG A 72 3.42 -3.65 5.94
C ARG A 72 2.47 -4.67 5.34
N ASP A 73 1.19 -4.42 5.51
CA ASP A 73 0.13 -5.13 4.82
C ASP A 73 -0.23 -4.33 3.56
N ILE A 74 -0.07 -4.96 2.40
CA ILE A 74 -0.21 -4.33 1.09
C ILE A 74 -1.53 -4.76 0.46
N PHE A 75 -2.35 -3.77 0.08
CA PHE A 75 -3.62 -3.98 -0.60
C PHE A 75 -3.57 -3.29 -1.96
N MET A 76 -3.85 -4.02 -3.03
CA MET A 76 -3.88 -3.47 -4.39
C MET A 76 -5.29 -3.53 -4.97
N THR A 77 -5.72 -2.48 -5.64
CA THR A 77 -7.01 -2.48 -6.33
C THR A 77 -7.00 -3.39 -7.54
N TYR A 78 -5.85 -3.50 -8.20
CA TYR A 78 -5.60 -4.48 -9.24
C TYR A 78 -4.11 -4.80 -9.36
N TYR A 79 -3.79 -6.09 -9.36
CA TYR A 79 -2.44 -6.59 -9.57
C TYR A 79 -2.36 -7.20 -10.97
N HIS A 80 -1.72 -6.49 -11.89
CA HIS A 80 -1.63 -6.90 -13.28
C HIS A 80 -0.76 -8.15 -13.44
N ASP A 81 -1.16 -9.08 -14.31
CA ASP A 81 -0.43 -10.32 -14.53
C ASP A 81 1.01 -10.08 -14.96
N GLU A 82 1.23 -9.10 -15.83
CA GLU A 82 2.57 -8.72 -16.29
C GLU A 82 3.44 -8.18 -15.15
N THR A 83 2.85 -7.50 -14.17
CA THR A 83 3.57 -7.07 -12.96
C THR A 83 4.09 -8.29 -12.20
N GLY A 84 3.25 -9.30 -12.03
CA GLY A 84 3.61 -10.55 -11.37
C GLY A 84 4.75 -11.29 -12.06
N ILE A 85 4.74 -11.30 -13.39
CA ILE A 85 5.79 -11.91 -14.20
C ILE A 85 7.09 -11.11 -14.08
N GLY A 86 7.00 -9.78 -14.19
CA GLY A 86 8.16 -8.89 -14.20
C GLY A 86 8.87 -8.77 -12.85
N ILE A 87 8.12 -8.69 -11.75
CA ILE A 87 8.69 -8.56 -10.40
C ILE A 87 9.06 -9.93 -9.83
N GLY A 88 8.20 -10.92 -9.99
CA GLY A 88 8.38 -12.25 -9.48
C GLY A 88 7.53 -12.60 -8.25
N PRO A 89 7.52 -13.89 -7.86
CA PRO A 89 6.59 -14.40 -6.85
C PRO A 89 6.85 -13.88 -5.43
N TRP A 90 8.03 -13.36 -5.16
CA TRP A 90 8.37 -12.83 -3.83
C TRP A 90 7.45 -11.66 -3.44
N PHE A 91 7.10 -10.80 -4.39
CA PHE A 91 6.20 -9.68 -4.15
C PHE A 91 4.75 -10.16 -4.05
N SER A 92 4.31 -11.02 -4.96
CA SER A 92 2.94 -11.58 -4.95
C SER A 92 2.56 -12.22 -3.62
N ARG A 93 3.50 -12.90 -2.98
CA ARG A 93 3.28 -13.53 -1.66
C ARG A 93 3.10 -12.52 -0.53
N GLY A 94 3.62 -11.31 -0.70
CA GLY A 94 3.52 -10.23 0.30
C GLY A 94 2.24 -9.39 0.20
N ILE A 95 1.41 -9.61 -0.82
CA ILE A 95 0.20 -8.81 -1.06
C ILE A 95 -1.01 -9.48 -0.41
N LYS A 96 -1.77 -8.71 0.38
CA LYS A 96 -2.99 -9.18 1.05
C LYS A 96 -4.21 -9.20 0.12
N ALA A 97 -4.31 -8.25 -0.80
CA ALA A 97 -5.37 -8.18 -1.80
C ALA A 97 -4.80 -7.77 -3.15
N LYS A 98 -5.27 -8.43 -4.21
CA LYS A 98 -4.78 -8.26 -5.59
C LYS A 98 -5.83 -7.68 -6.53
N GLU A 99 -7.07 -7.55 -6.08
CA GLU A 99 -8.20 -7.09 -6.88
C GLU A 99 -9.33 -6.64 -5.97
N GLY A 100 -10.03 -5.58 -6.33
CA GLY A 100 -11.24 -5.13 -5.66
C GLY A 100 -11.17 -3.68 -5.18
N HIS A 101 -12.29 -3.20 -4.64
CA HIS A 101 -12.30 -1.93 -3.93
C HIS A 101 -11.73 -2.15 -2.52
N ILE A 102 -10.89 -1.23 -2.08
CA ILE A 102 -10.30 -1.28 -0.74
C ILE A 102 -10.97 -0.20 0.11
N VAL A 103 -11.57 -0.60 1.22
CA VAL A 103 -12.23 0.30 2.16
C VAL A 103 -11.55 0.19 3.52
N ILE A 104 -11.13 1.30 4.06
CA ILE A 104 -10.61 1.40 5.43
C ILE A 104 -11.70 2.02 6.28
N ARG A 105 -12.19 1.27 7.28
CA ARG A 105 -13.19 1.75 8.24
C ARG A 105 -12.53 1.99 9.59
N VAL A 106 -12.55 3.24 10.00
CA VAL A 106 -11.97 3.67 11.28
C VAL A 106 -13.07 3.79 12.33
N TYR A 107 -12.78 3.30 13.53
CA TYR A 107 -13.71 3.33 14.66
C TYR A 107 -13.26 4.34 15.72
N PRO A 108 -14.19 4.84 16.56
CA PRO A 108 -13.88 5.86 17.57
C PRO A 108 -12.81 5.46 18.60
N ASP A 109 -12.61 4.16 18.81
CA ASP A 109 -11.61 3.63 19.76
C ASP A 109 -10.19 3.58 19.18
N GLY A 110 -9.99 4.09 17.96
CA GLY A 110 -8.70 4.07 17.27
C GLY A 110 -8.39 2.77 16.54
N LYS A 111 -9.30 1.82 16.55
CA LYS A 111 -9.18 0.60 15.73
C LYS A 111 -9.68 0.86 14.32
N TYR A 112 -9.20 0.06 13.38
CA TYR A 112 -9.69 0.11 12.00
C TYR A 112 -9.62 -1.26 11.34
N ASP A 113 -10.52 -1.48 10.39
CA ASP A 113 -10.56 -2.67 9.55
C ASP A 113 -10.34 -2.29 8.10
N VAL A 114 -9.80 -3.23 7.33
CA VAL A 114 -9.68 -3.13 5.88
C VAL A 114 -10.60 -4.16 5.23
N PHE A 115 -11.50 -3.67 4.38
CA PHE A 115 -12.42 -4.53 3.63
C PHE A 115 -12.02 -4.53 2.17
N VAL A 116 -12.04 -5.71 1.57
CA VAL A 116 -11.91 -5.89 0.12
C VAL A 116 -13.29 -6.22 -0.43
N LEU A 117 -13.77 -5.39 -1.36
CA LEU A 117 -15.09 -5.56 -1.98
C LEU A 117 -14.92 -6.04 -3.42
N ASP A 118 -15.85 -6.88 -3.87
CA ASP A 118 -15.86 -7.36 -5.26
C ASP A 118 -16.22 -6.22 -6.22
N ALA A 119 -15.22 -5.76 -6.99
CA ALA A 119 -15.41 -4.67 -7.95
C ALA A 119 -16.23 -5.10 -9.18
N ARG A 120 -16.46 -6.38 -9.39
CA ARG A 120 -17.24 -6.93 -10.51
C ARG A 120 -18.74 -6.98 -10.24
N LYS A 121 -19.16 -6.71 -8.99
CA LYS A 121 -20.56 -6.78 -8.58
C LYS A 121 -21.05 -5.40 -8.14
N SER A 122 -22.22 -5.01 -8.63
CA SER A 122 -22.84 -3.73 -8.28
C SER A 122 -23.22 -3.59 -6.82
N ASN A 123 -23.45 -4.71 -6.12
CA ASN A 123 -23.80 -4.73 -4.71
C ASN A 123 -22.59 -4.63 -3.75
N LEU A 124 -21.38 -4.51 -4.29
CA LEU A 124 -20.14 -4.34 -3.53
C LEU A 124 -19.97 -5.38 -2.42
N THR A 125 -20.17 -6.65 -2.76
CA THR A 125 -20.06 -7.77 -1.82
C THR A 125 -18.66 -7.78 -1.16
N ILE A 126 -18.62 -7.95 0.16
CA ILE A 126 -17.36 -8.10 0.90
C ILE A 126 -16.74 -9.45 0.54
N VAL A 127 -15.55 -9.43 -0.04
CA VAL A 127 -14.76 -10.62 -0.37
C VAL A 127 -13.94 -11.05 0.84
N LYS A 128 -13.30 -10.10 1.53
CA LYS A 128 -12.46 -10.37 2.69
C LYS A 128 -12.37 -9.16 3.61
N LYS A 129 -12.21 -9.45 4.90
CA LYS A 129 -11.96 -8.46 5.95
C LYS A 129 -10.63 -8.77 6.62
N PHE A 130 -9.83 -7.73 6.86
CA PHE A 130 -8.58 -7.78 7.62
C PHE A 130 -8.65 -6.85 8.81
N GLY A 131 -8.05 -7.25 9.90
CA GLY A 131 -8.04 -6.48 11.13
C GLY A 131 -8.59 -7.27 12.32
N PRO A 132 -8.86 -6.60 13.45
CA PRO A 132 -8.67 -5.17 13.64
C PRO A 132 -7.20 -4.76 13.68
N TYR A 133 -6.92 -3.59 13.11
CA TYR A 133 -5.66 -2.86 13.29
C TYR A 133 -5.85 -1.80 14.35
N VAL A 134 -4.76 -1.37 14.97
CA VAL A 134 -4.78 -0.30 15.97
C VAL A 134 -3.97 0.87 15.43
N SER A 135 -4.58 2.06 15.39
CA SER A 135 -3.85 3.28 15.07
C SER A 135 -2.98 3.70 16.25
N GLU A 136 -1.76 4.08 15.93
CA GLU A 136 -0.79 4.55 16.93
C GLU A 136 -0.71 6.06 16.96
#